data_cd24cb6a2795e1005f55fc33df3c9238
#
_entry.id   cd24cb6a2795e1005f55fc33df3c9238
#
_cell.length_a   1.000
_cell.length_b   1.000
_cell.length_c   1.000
_cell.angle_alpha   90.00
_cell.angle_beta   90.00
_cell.angle_gamma   90.00
#
_symmetry.space_group_name_H-M   'P 1'
#
loop_
_entity.id
_entity.type
_entity.pdbx_description
1 polymer ?
#
loop_
_entity_poly.entity_id
_entity_poly.type
_entity_poly.pdbx_seq_one_letter_code
_entity_poly.pdbx_strand_id
1 'polypeptide(L)'
;MTATTSTAASPESVDARTDARHHETATAPHRAGDTMGGVTSHPEYELQAPTSDLRIRALDPLPAPADMLAELPLGTARGDLVTQSRREIRDVLAGDDDRLLVIVGPCSVHDPEAALDYAHRLAAVATELSQDLAIVMRVYFEKPRTTVGWKGLINDPDLDGTHDVNRGLHLAREVLLGVLDAGVPAATEFLEPTSPQYIADAVSWGAIGARNVESQVHRQLASGLSMPVGFKNATDGDIQIAVDGCITAASEHTFFGTDGAGRAAAVETAGNPDCHIILRGGRSGPNYGPDDVASALRVAAASGLGGAVEHGLVIDASHGNSGKDHVRQAEVVREVAARIAEGEAGITGLMMESFLVAGAQAPAPSGLVYGQSVTDKCIDWDTTAELLGELAESVRARRAL
;
A
#
# COMPACT_ATOMS: atom_id res chain seq x y z
N MET A 1 25.42 -28.70 56.52
CA MET A 1 24.39 -28.47 57.52
C MET A 1 23.37 -27.58 56.86
N THR A 2 22.18 -27.89 56.56
CA THR A 2 21.25 -28.99 56.75
C THR A 2 20.29 -28.94 55.56
N ALA A 3 20.06 -30.08 54.99
CA ALA A 3 19.04 -30.30 53.97
C ALA A 3 17.65 -30.40 54.59
N THR A 4 16.61 -29.93 53.89
CA THR A 4 15.26 -30.45 54.11
C THR A 4 14.51 -30.56 52.78
N THR A 5 14.17 -31.77 52.49
CA THR A 5 13.30 -32.31 51.49
C THR A 5 11.81 -32.13 51.82
N SER A 6 10.94 -31.89 50.84
CA SER A 6 9.50 -32.27 50.90
C SER A 6 8.94 -32.33 49.49
N THR A 7 8.76 -33.47 48.99
CA THR A 7 7.63 -34.34 48.65
C THR A 7 6.57 -33.74 47.71
N ALA A 8 6.47 -34.40 46.56
CA ALA A 8 5.48 -34.35 45.52
C ALA A 8 4.09 -34.87 45.99
N ALA A 9 3.03 -34.29 45.44
CA ALA A 9 1.71 -34.92 45.38
C ALA A 9 1.18 -34.85 43.93
N SER A 10 0.87 -35.99 43.35
CA SER A 10 0.27 -36.18 42.04
C SER A 10 -1.28 -36.16 42.11
N PRO A 11 -1.97 -35.98 40.99
CA PRO A 11 -3.35 -35.58 40.92
C PRO A 11 -4.32 -36.78 40.86
N GLU A 12 -5.51 -36.56 41.37
CA GLU A 12 -6.65 -37.45 41.21
C GLU A 12 -7.39 -37.20 39.90
N SER A 13 -7.71 -38.32 39.26
CA SER A 13 -8.55 -38.43 38.08
C SER A 13 -10.03 -38.17 38.39
N VAL A 14 -10.70 -37.36 37.58
CA VAL A 14 -12.15 -37.24 37.57
C VAL A 14 -12.72 -37.71 36.23
N ASP A 15 -13.61 -38.63 36.37
CA ASP A 15 -14.28 -39.50 35.42
C ASP A 15 -15.17 -38.75 34.41
N ALA A 16 -15.15 -39.23 33.17
CA ALA A 16 -16.02 -38.83 32.08
C ALA A 16 -17.42 -39.38 32.25
N ARG A 17 -18.45 -38.55 32.18
CA ARG A 17 -19.81 -38.96 31.87
C ARG A 17 -20.32 -38.30 30.61
N THR A 18 -20.39 -39.11 29.57
CA THR A 18 -21.15 -38.90 28.33
C THR A 18 -22.62 -38.67 28.62
N ASP A 19 -23.20 -37.61 28.11
CA ASP A 19 -24.67 -37.47 27.93
C ASP A 19 -24.95 -37.10 26.47
N ALA A 20 -25.38 -38.09 25.71
CA ALA A 20 -25.83 -38.01 24.34
C ALA A 20 -27.30 -37.57 24.33
N ARG A 21 -27.60 -36.39 23.79
CA ARG A 21 -28.96 -36.00 23.40
C ARG A 21 -29.08 -35.92 21.89
N HIS A 22 -29.88 -36.85 21.38
CA HIS A 22 -30.42 -36.88 20.03
C HIS A 22 -31.22 -35.59 19.76
N HIS A 23 -30.91 -34.89 18.69
CA HIS A 23 -31.83 -33.95 18.05
C HIS A 23 -32.30 -34.55 16.72
N GLU A 24 -33.57 -34.82 16.70
CA GLU A 24 -34.33 -35.25 15.52
C GLU A 24 -34.33 -34.18 14.45
N THR A 25 -34.02 -34.60 13.23
CA THR A 25 -34.19 -33.81 12.02
C THR A 25 -35.65 -33.78 11.60
N ALA A 26 -36.31 -32.65 11.71
CA ALA A 26 -37.62 -32.39 11.10
C ALA A 26 -37.43 -31.85 9.69
N THR A 27 -37.72 -32.66 8.70
CA THR A 27 -37.88 -32.27 7.29
C THR A 27 -39.20 -31.55 7.10
N ALA A 28 -39.19 -30.32 6.64
CA ALA A 28 -40.35 -29.57 6.16
C ALA A 28 -40.36 -29.50 4.62
N PRO A 29 -41.53 -29.54 3.96
CA PRO A 29 -41.66 -29.81 2.53
C PRO A 29 -41.43 -28.58 1.66
N HIS A 30 -40.81 -28.83 0.49
CA HIS A 30 -40.74 -27.90 -0.63
C HIS A 30 -42.12 -27.40 -1.06
N ARG A 31 -42.29 -26.07 -1.10
CA ARG A 31 -43.31 -25.43 -1.94
C ARG A 31 -42.59 -24.62 -3.01
N ALA A 32 -42.89 -24.97 -4.24
CA ALA A 32 -42.50 -24.23 -5.44
C ALA A 32 -43.42 -23.02 -5.64
N GLY A 33 -42.84 -21.94 -6.13
CA GLY A 33 -43.53 -20.85 -6.84
C GLY A 33 -43.84 -19.65 -5.96
N ASP A 34 -43.06 -18.56 -6.13
CA ASP A 34 -43.60 -17.31 -6.63
C ASP A 34 -42.49 -16.31 -6.98
N THR A 35 -42.76 -15.66 -8.08
CA THR A 35 -41.97 -14.70 -8.81
C THR A 35 -41.99 -13.33 -8.19
N MET A 36 -40.94 -12.56 -8.47
CA MET A 36 -40.82 -11.09 -8.40
C MET A 36 -40.41 -10.47 -7.05
N GLY A 37 -39.19 -9.92 -7.09
CA GLY A 37 -38.76 -8.61 -6.63
C GLY A 37 -39.44 -8.01 -5.40
N GLY A 38 -39.09 -8.46 -4.22
CA GLY A 38 -39.33 -7.70 -3.00
C GLY A 38 -38.00 -7.11 -2.53
N VAL A 39 -37.78 -5.82 -2.76
CA VAL A 39 -36.85 -5.04 -1.97
C VAL A 39 -37.27 -5.22 -0.52
N THR A 40 -36.47 -5.94 0.26
CA THR A 40 -36.67 -6.03 1.71
C THR A 40 -36.43 -4.62 2.26
N SER A 41 -37.52 -3.90 2.53
CA SER A 41 -37.48 -2.69 3.33
C SER A 41 -36.85 -3.05 4.67
N HIS A 42 -35.70 -2.50 4.96
CA HIS A 42 -35.16 -2.49 6.32
C HIS A 42 -36.22 -1.86 7.24
N PRO A 43 -36.36 -2.33 8.48
CA PRO A 43 -37.28 -1.69 9.41
C PRO A 43 -36.93 -0.21 9.49
N GLU A 44 -37.87 0.66 9.11
CA GLU A 44 -37.74 2.09 9.27
C GLU A 44 -37.59 2.35 10.77
N TYR A 45 -36.40 2.77 11.19
CA TYR A 45 -36.21 3.36 12.50
C TYR A 45 -36.98 4.70 12.47
N GLU A 46 -38.16 4.77 13.09
CA GLU A 46 -38.81 6.04 13.39
C GLU A 46 -37.89 6.84 14.33
N LEU A 47 -37.09 7.72 13.74
CA LEU A 47 -36.34 8.71 14.51
C LEU A 47 -37.35 9.69 15.10
N GLN A 48 -37.49 9.72 16.42
CA GLN A 48 -38.35 10.70 17.12
C GLN A 48 -37.87 12.16 16.88
N ALA A 49 -36.63 12.37 16.44
CA ALA A 49 -36.07 13.61 15.96
C ALA A 49 -34.97 13.32 14.94
N PRO A 50 -34.80 14.13 13.86
CA PRO A 50 -33.75 13.93 12.88
C PRO A 50 -32.38 14.32 13.49
N THR A 51 -31.68 13.33 14.03
CA THR A 51 -30.36 13.51 14.65
C THR A 51 -29.21 12.92 13.81
N SER A 52 -29.55 12.13 12.76
CA SER A 52 -28.59 11.46 11.87
C SER A 52 -28.79 11.93 10.43
N ASP A 53 -27.76 11.74 9.61
CA ASP A 53 -27.78 11.93 8.15
C ASP A 53 -28.17 13.32 7.65
N LEU A 54 -28.19 14.33 8.53
CA LEU A 54 -28.61 15.70 8.20
C LEU A 54 -27.79 16.38 7.07
N ARG A 55 -26.62 15.83 6.73
CA ARG A 55 -25.72 16.33 5.71
C ARG A 55 -25.43 15.31 4.62
N ILE A 56 -25.99 14.12 4.70
CA ILE A 56 -25.92 13.11 3.65
C ILE A 56 -26.93 13.50 2.56
N ARG A 57 -26.49 13.52 1.30
CA ARG A 57 -27.35 13.87 0.15
C ARG A 57 -27.82 12.63 -0.61
N ALA A 58 -26.96 11.62 -0.71
CA ALA A 58 -27.23 10.35 -1.36
C ALA A 58 -26.34 9.25 -0.77
N LEU A 59 -26.77 8.02 -0.90
CA LEU A 59 -26.01 6.83 -0.60
C LEU A 59 -26.11 5.92 -1.82
N ASP A 60 -25.01 5.75 -2.54
CA ASP A 60 -24.92 4.85 -3.70
C ASP A 60 -24.16 3.59 -3.26
N PRO A 61 -24.81 2.41 -3.26
CA PRO A 61 -24.17 1.17 -2.87
C PRO A 61 -22.99 0.82 -3.79
N LEU A 62 -21.87 0.43 -3.19
CA LEU A 62 -20.76 -0.16 -3.93
C LEU A 62 -21.02 -1.66 -4.16
N PRO A 63 -20.46 -2.28 -5.23
CA PRO A 63 -20.52 -3.72 -5.40
C PRO A 63 -19.82 -4.39 -4.22
N ALA A 64 -20.25 -5.60 -3.86
CA ALA A 64 -19.51 -6.36 -2.85
C ALA A 64 -18.08 -6.65 -3.37
N PRO A 65 -17.03 -6.56 -2.51
CA PRO A 65 -15.66 -6.89 -2.93
C PRO A 65 -15.56 -8.25 -3.61
N ALA A 66 -16.23 -9.28 -3.07
CA ALA A 66 -16.22 -10.63 -3.64
C ALA A 66 -16.80 -10.69 -5.06
N ASP A 67 -17.82 -9.87 -5.38
CA ASP A 67 -18.43 -9.83 -6.71
C ASP A 67 -17.45 -9.22 -7.72
N MET A 68 -16.79 -8.11 -7.36
CA MET A 68 -15.78 -7.49 -8.22
C MET A 68 -14.56 -8.40 -8.42
N LEU A 69 -14.10 -9.08 -7.37
CA LEU A 69 -12.99 -10.04 -7.45
C LEU A 69 -13.36 -11.26 -8.33
N ALA A 70 -14.62 -11.65 -8.36
CA ALA A 70 -15.12 -12.72 -9.24
C ALA A 70 -15.25 -12.25 -10.71
N GLU A 71 -15.65 -10.99 -10.93
CA GLU A 71 -15.75 -10.38 -12.25
C GLU A 71 -14.37 -10.12 -12.89
N LEU A 72 -13.45 -9.59 -12.09
CA LEU A 72 -12.07 -9.26 -12.48
C LEU A 72 -11.07 -10.09 -11.67
N PRO A 73 -10.97 -11.42 -11.89
CA PRO A 73 -10.14 -12.29 -11.07
C PRO A 73 -8.65 -12.02 -11.28
N LEU A 74 -7.87 -12.14 -10.18
CA LEU A 74 -6.41 -12.02 -10.25
C LEU A 74 -5.81 -13.09 -11.17
N GLY A 75 -6.29 -14.32 -11.08
CA GLY A 75 -5.76 -15.45 -11.84
C GLY A 75 -4.41 -15.95 -11.31
N THR A 76 -4.01 -17.17 -11.72
CA THR A 76 -2.84 -17.87 -11.14
C THR A 76 -1.54 -17.14 -11.47
N ALA A 77 -1.29 -16.82 -12.74
CA ALA A 77 -0.01 -16.23 -13.15
C ALA A 77 0.27 -14.87 -12.48
N ARG A 78 -0.74 -14.00 -12.39
CA ARG A 78 -0.61 -12.72 -11.68
C ARG A 78 -0.46 -12.93 -10.17
N GLY A 79 -1.18 -13.91 -9.60
CA GLY A 79 -1.06 -14.27 -8.19
C GLY A 79 0.34 -14.80 -7.82
N ASP A 80 0.96 -15.58 -8.70
CA ASP A 80 2.34 -16.04 -8.54
C ASP A 80 3.32 -14.87 -8.58
N LEU A 81 3.16 -13.93 -9.54
CA LEU A 81 3.98 -12.72 -9.62
C LEU A 81 3.87 -11.88 -8.33
N VAL A 82 2.64 -11.61 -7.86
CA VAL A 82 2.41 -10.85 -6.61
C VAL A 82 3.04 -11.57 -5.42
N THR A 83 2.86 -12.87 -5.30
CA THR A 83 3.39 -13.65 -4.19
C THR A 83 4.92 -13.65 -4.18
N GLN A 84 5.54 -13.82 -5.35
CA GLN A 84 7.00 -13.80 -5.49
C GLN A 84 7.55 -12.41 -5.19
N SER A 85 6.98 -11.36 -5.79
CA SER A 85 7.47 -9.99 -5.60
C SER A 85 7.33 -9.50 -4.15
N ARG A 86 6.27 -9.90 -3.42
CA ARG A 86 6.15 -9.62 -1.99
C ARG A 86 7.29 -10.23 -1.17
N ARG A 87 7.73 -11.46 -1.53
CA ARG A 87 8.88 -12.10 -0.87
C ARG A 87 10.17 -11.35 -1.19
N GLU A 88 10.43 -11.09 -2.48
CA GLU A 88 11.63 -10.38 -2.92
C GLU A 88 11.74 -8.99 -2.28
N ILE A 89 10.64 -8.23 -2.24
CA ILE A 89 10.62 -6.92 -1.58
C ILE A 89 10.94 -7.04 -0.09
N ARG A 90 10.36 -8.03 0.60
CA ARG A 90 10.66 -8.29 2.01
C ARG A 90 12.13 -8.64 2.22
N ASP A 91 12.67 -9.52 1.37
CA ASP A 91 14.05 -9.99 1.49
C ASP A 91 15.04 -8.82 1.26
N VAL A 92 14.75 -7.89 0.31
CA VAL A 92 15.52 -6.65 0.12
C VAL A 92 15.43 -5.74 1.35
N LEU A 93 14.23 -5.54 1.88
CA LEU A 93 14.02 -4.67 3.04
C LEU A 93 14.65 -5.24 4.32
N ALA A 94 14.74 -6.56 4.46
CA ALA A 94 15.39 -7.24 5.57
C ALA A 94 16.92 -7.39 5.40
N GLY A 95 17.46 -7.13 4.19
CA GLY A 95 18.88 -7.26 3.87
C GLY A 95 19.32 -8.68 3.49
N ASP A 96 18.37 -9.59 3.29
CA ASP A 96 18.64 -10.94 2.80
C ASP A 96 18.91 -10.97 1.29
N ASP A 97 18.48 -9.92 0.57
CA ASP A 97 18.74 -9.66 -0.85
C ASP A 97 19.44 -8.31 -0.98
N ASP A 98 20.58 -8.26 -1.66
CA ASP A 98 21.40 -7.06 -1.77
C ASP A 98 21.01 -6.12 -2.93
N ARG A 99 19.94 -6.43 -3.66
CA ARG A 99 19.35 -5.52 -4.66
C ARG A 99 18.84 -4.24 -4.00
N LEU A 100 18.59 -3.22 -4.81
CA LEU A 100 17.93 -2.00 -4.37
C LEU A 100 16.45 -2.06 -4.77
N LEU A 101 15.53 -1.82 -3.83
CA LEU A 101 14.10 -1.65 -4.10
C LEU A 101 13.86 -0.30 -4.79
N VAL A 102 13.26 -0.30 -5.99
CA VAL A 102 12.91 0.94 -6.69
C VAL A 102 11.41 1.00 -6.96
N ILE A 103 10.75 1.97 -6.34
CA ILE A 103 9.31 2.20 -6.47
C ILE A 103 9.10 3.39 -7.39
N VAL A 104 8.76 3.16 -8.67
CA VAL A 104 8.78 4.18 -9.72
C VAL A 104 7.48 4.17 -10.56
N GLY A 105 6.97 5.34 -10.88
CA GLY A 105 5.77 5.51 -11.72
C GLY A 105 5.02 6.80 -11.42
N PRO A 106 3.84 7.02 -12.03
CA PRO A 106 3.13 8.28 -11.94
C PRO A 106 2.82 8.69 -10.50
N CYS A 107 2.79 10.00 -10.27
CA CYS A 107 2.33 10.56 -8.99
C CYS A 107 0.92 10.02 -8.67
N SER A 108 0.04 9.99 -9.69
CA SER A 108 -1.27 9.33 -9.65
C SER A 108 -1.63 8.84 -11.05
N VAL A 109 -2.34 7.71 -11.10
CA VAL A 109 -2.95 7.21 -12.33
C VAL A 109 -4.27 7.95 -12.55
N HIS A 110 -4.41 8.61 -13.70
CA HIS A 110 -5.64 9.26 -14.14
C HIS A 110 -6.08 8.77 -15.52
N ASP A 111 -5.14 8.23 -16.29
CA ASP A 111 -5.31 7.69 -17.63
C ASP A 111 -4.84 6.24 -17.63
N PRO A 112 -5.77 5.25 -17.70
CA PRO A 112 -5.43 3.84 -17.74
C PRO A 112 -4.53 3.44 -18.92
N GLU A 113 -4.76 4.01 -20.12
CA GLU A 113 -3.98 3.68 -21.31
C GLU A 113 -2.54 4.14 -21.17
N ALA A 114 -2.33 5.38 -20.73
CA ALA A 114 -0.99 5.91 -20.49
C ALA A 114 -0.26 5.16 -19.36
N ALA A 115 -0.98 4.69 -18.33
CA ALA A 115 -0.41 3.89 -17.26
C ALA A 115 0.06 2.52 -17.75
N LEU A 116 -0.68 1.88 -18.65
CA LEU A 116 -0.29 0.60 -19.25
C LEU A 116 0.85 0.76 -20.25
N ASP A 117 0.89 1.85 -21.05
CA ASP A 117 2.06 2.17 -21.88
C ASP A 117 3.33 2.31 -21.03
N TYR A 118 3.22 3.03 -19.90
CA TYR A 118 4.33 3.15 -18.95
C TYR A 118 4.75 1.77 -18.39
N ALA A 119 3.80 0.93 -18.00
CA ALA A 119 4.06 -0.42 -17.48
C ALA A 119 4.82 -1.29 -18.48
N HIS A 120 4.43 -1.30 -19.77
CA HIS A 120 5.11 -2.06 -20.82
C HIS A 120 6.56 -1.59 -21.02
N ARG A 121 6.82 -0.29 -20.97
CA ARG A 121 8.19 0.25 -21.05
C ARG A 121 8.98 -0.15 -19.83
N LEU A 122 8.39 -0.04 -18.63
CA LEU A 122 9.06 -0.39 -17.37
C LEU A 122 9.40 -1.88 -17.29
N ALA A 123 8.56 -2.76 -17.82
CA ALA A 123 8.79 -4.20 -17.83
C ALA A 123 10.09 -4.60 -18.55
N ALA A 124 10.40 -3.95 -19.66
CA ALA A 124 11.64 -4.21 -20.41
C ALA A 124 12.87 -3.84 -19.56
N VAL A 125 12.88 -2.65 -18.97
CA VAL A 125 13.97 -2.17 -18.11
C VAL A 125 14.07 -2.99 -16.82
N ALA A 126 12.93 -3.32 -16.19
CA ALA A 126 12.90 -4.15 -14.99
C ALA A 126 13.51 -5.54 -15.23
N THR A 127 13.26 -6.12 -16.40
CA THR A 127 13.86 -7.43 -16.77
C THR A 127 15.37 -7.30 -16.95
N GLU A 128 15.83 -6.27 -17.65
CA GLU A 128 17.26 -6.02 -17.92
C GLU A 128 18.05 -5.79 -16.62
N LEU A 129 17.47 -5.02 -15.69
CA LEU A 129 18.14 -4.61 -14.44
C LEU A 129 17.81 -5.52 -13.24
N SER A 130 17.16 -6.65 -13.44
CA SER A 130 16.63 -7.54 -12.39
C SER A 130 17.69 -8.12 -11.45
N GLN A 131 18.95 -8.15 -11.85
CA GLN A 131 20.07 -8.61 -11.01
C GLN A 131 20.46 -7.57 -9.96
N ASP A 132 20.14 -6.30 -10.18
CA ASP A 132 20.61 -5.18 -9.37
C ASP A 132 19.46 -4.46 -8.68
N LEU A 133 18.29 -4.41 -9.33
CA LEU A 133 17.12 -3.67 -8.87
C LEU A 133 15.91 -4.59 -8.72
N ALA A 134 15.16 -4.41 -7.63
CA ALA A 134 13.79 -4.90 -7.45
C ALA A 134 12.83 -3.75 -7.80
N ILE A 135 12.35 -3.73 -9.05
CA ILE A 135 11.52 -2.62 -9.56
C ILE A 135 10.05 -2.91 -9.36
N VAL A 136 9.32 -1.94 -8.79
CA VAL A 136 7.87 -1.99 -8.53
C VAL A 136 7.23 -0.73 -9.10
N MET A 137 6.17 -0.87 -9.89
CA MET A 137 5.47 0.28 -10.48
C MET A 137 4.55 0.96 -9.47
N ARG A 138 4.66 2.27 -9.34
CA ARG A 138 3.68 3.09 -8.61
C ARG A 138 2.37 3.15 -9.39
N VAL A 139 1.28 2.63 -8.80
CA VAL A 139 -0.08 2.64 -9.35
C VAL A 139 -1.00 3.26 -8.30
N TYR A 140 -0.89 4.56 -8.11
CA TYR A 140 -1.59 5.31 -7.08
C TYR A 140 -2.92 5.84 -7.62
N PHE A 141 -4.02 5.33 -7.11
CA PHE A 141 -5.38 5.69 -7.54
C PHE A 141 -6.05 6.73 -6.66
N GLU A 142 -5.54 6.91 -5.45
CA GLU A 142 -6.08 7.77 -4.42
C GLU A 142 -5.06 8.86 -4.06
N LYS A 143 -5.53 10.09 -3.87
CA LYS A 143 -4.64 11.22 -3.56
C LYS A 143 -5.14 11.97 -2.33
N PRO A 144 -4.33 12.04 -1.25
CA PRO A 144 -4.66 12.84 -0.08
C PRO A 144 -4.56 14.32 -0.45
N ARG A 145 -5.64 15.07 -0.25
CA ARG A 145 -5.67 16.51 -0.52
C ARG A 145 -5.62 17.28 0.79
N THR A 146 -4.80 18.33 0.82
CA THR A 146 -4.70 19.20 2.01
C THR A 146 -5.98 20.01 2.18
N THR A 147 -6.62 20.39 1.06
CA THR A 147 -7.90 21.11 1.03
C THR A 147 -8.89 20.38 0.12
N VAL A 148 -9.21 20.95 -1.03
CA VAL A 148 -10.08 20.36 -2.05
C VAL A 148 -9.30 20.07 -3.32
N GLY A 149 -9.84 19.21 -4.19
CA GLY A 149 -9.24 18.85 -5.47
C GLY A 149 -9.57 17.42 -5.88
N TRP A 150 -9.18 17.02 -7.08
CA TRP A 150 -9.36 15.66 -7.58
C TRP A 150 -8.72 14.64 -6.62
N LYS A 151 -9.51 13.65 -6.17
CA LYS A 151 -9.11 12.68 -5.15
C LYS A 151 -8.48 11.41 -5.72
N GLY A 152 -8.44 11.25 -7.03
CA GLY A 152 -7.88 10.08 -7.70
C GLY A 152 -8.88 9.35 -8.58
N LEU A 153 -8.38 8.36 -9.33
CA LEU A 153 -9.14 7.60 -10.32
C LEU A 153 -10.35 6.87 -9.70
N ILE A 154 -10.19 6.31 -8.51
CA ILE A 154 -11.30 5.60 -7.85
C ILE A 154 -12.44 6.55 -7.53
N ASN A 155 -12.14 7.77 -7.06
CA ASN A 155 -13.14 8.70 -6.59
C ASN A 155 -13.81 9.53 -7.70
N ASP A 156 -13.11 9.76 -8.81
CA ASP A 156 -13.58 10.60 -9.93
C ASP A 156 -12.81 10.23 -11.21
N PRO A 157 -13.20 9.10 -11.86
CA PRO A 157 -12.43 8.52 -12.96
C PRO A 157 -12.38 9.41 -14.20
N ASP A 158 -13.41 10.22 -14.44
CA ASP A 158 -13.52 11.06 -15.63
C ASP A 158 -13.01 12.50 -15.42
N LEU A 159 -12.53 12.86 -14.24
CA LEU A 159 -12.06 14.21 -13.86
C LEU A 159 -13.12 15.29 -14.07
N ASP A 160 -14.40 14.97 -14.05
CA ASP A 160 -15.53 15.85 -14.33
C ASP A 160 -16.40 16.18 -13.10
N GLY A 161 -16.06 15.60 -11.94
CA GLY A 161 -16.75 15.80 -10.67
C GLY A 161 -18.06 15.01 -10.54
N THR A 162 -18.31 14.03 -11.41
CA THR A 162 -19.46 13.12 -11.27
C THR A 162 -19.29 12.13 -10.14
N HIS A 163 -18.04 11.81 -9.79
CA HIS A 163 -17.67 10.90 -8.70
C HIS A 163 -18.24 9.47 -8.86
N ASP A 164 -18.16 8.90 -10.07
CA ASP A 164 -18.56 7.51 -10.32
C ASP A 164 -17.55 6.52 -9.70
N VAL A 165 -17.68 6.33 -8.37
CA VAL A 165 -16.78 5.47 -7.57
C VAL A 165 -16.89 4.02 -8.01
N ASN A 166 -18.06 3.55 -8.43
CA ASN A 166 -18.25 2.17 -8.91
C ASN A 166 -17.38 1.91 -10.14
N ARG A 167 -17.45 2.79 -11.12
CA ARG A 167 -16.60 2.73 -12.32
C ARG A 167 -15.13 2.93 -11.98
N GLY A 168 -14.82 3.83 -11.06
CA GLY A 168 -13.45 4.07 -10.61
C GLY A 168 -12.78 2.84 -9.99
N LEU A 169 -13.52 2.07 -9.18
CA LEU A 169 -13.03 0.80 -8.61
C LEU A 169 -12.74 -0.25 -9.68
N HIS A 170 -13.63 -0.42 -10.67
CA HIS A 170 -13.41 -1.33 -11.79
C HIS A 170 -12.16 -0.94 -12.60
N LEU A 171 -12.04 0.33 -12.99
CA LEU A 171 -10.87 0.83 -13.72
C LEU A 171 -9.57 0.65 -12.94
N ALA A 172 -9.57 0.93 -11.63
CA ALA A 172 -8.40 0.74 -10.79
C ALA A 172 -7.94 -0.73 -10.79
N ARG A 173 -8.89 -1.66 -10.67
CA ARG A 173 -8.57 -3.08 -10.71
C ARG A 173 -8.09 -3.54 -12.09
N GLU A 174 -8.75 -3.10 -13.18
CA GLU A 174 -8.31 -3.38 -14.56
C GLU A 174 -6.89 -2.90 -14.82
N VAL A 175 -6.53 -1.69 -14.38
CA VAL A 175 -5.16 -1.16 -14.49
C VAL A 175 -4.17 -2.03 -13.72
N LEU A 176 -4.48 -2.43 -12.48
CA LEU A 176 -3.59 -3.31 -11.71
C LEU A 176 -3.37 -4.65 -12.42
N LEU A 177 -4.44 -5.28 -12.91
CA LEU A 177 -4.34 -6.53 -13.65
C LEU A 177 -3.51 -6.37 -14.93
N GLY A 178 -3.69 -5.26 -15.66
CA GLY A 178 -2.91 -4.96 -16.85
C GLY A 178 -1.43 -4.70 -16.56
N VAL A 179 -1.09 -4.03 -15.45
CA VAL A 179 0.30 -3.84 -15.00
C VAL A 179 0.95 -5.19 -14.66
N LEU A 180 0.22 -6.08 -13.98
CA LEU A 180 0.70 -7.43 -13.68
C LEU A 180 0.84 -8.28 -14.95
N ASP A 181 -0.04 -8.12 -15.96
CA ASP A 181 0.09 -8.78 -17.27
C ASP A 181 1.33 -8.32 -18.05
N ALA A 182 1.75 -7.07 -17.86
CA ALA A 182 3.02 -6.59 -18.39
C ALA A 182 4.25 -7.20 -17.66
N GLY A 183 4.04 -7.93 -16.56
CA GLY A 183 5.08 -8.58 -15.77
C GLY A 183 5.72 -7.68 -14.72
N VAL A 184 5.09 -6.55 -14.35
CA VAL A 184 5.61 -5.60 -13.36
C VAL A 184 4.79 -5.69 -12.07
N PRO A 185 5.43 -5.85 -10.89
CA PRO A 185 4.74 -5.75 -9.61
C PRO A 185 4.19 -4.34 -9.37
N ALA A 186 3.03 -4.23 -8.70
CA ALA A 186 2.37 -2.96 -8.44
C ALA A 186 2.52 -2.49 -6.99
N ALA A 187 2.70 -1.18 -6.81
CA ALA A 187 2.70 -0.47 -5.53
C ALA A 187 1.57 0.55 -5.48
N THR A 188 0.90 0.69 -4.33
CA THR A 188 -0.13 1.72 -4.14
C THR A 188 -0.06 2.38 -2.75
N GLU A 189 -0.70 3.55 -2.60
CA GLU A 189 -0.95 4.18 -1.30
C GLU A 189 -2.40 3.90 -0.90
N PHE A 190 -2.62 3.40 0.31
CA PHE A 190 -3.95 3.14 0.84
C PHE A 190 -4.45 4.34 1.63
N LEU A 191 -5.57 4.93 1.21
CA LEU A 191 -6.21 6.08 1.84
C LEU A 191 -7.60 5.76 2.38
N GLU A 192 -8.48 5.21 1.55
CA GLU A 192 -9.80 4.81 1.99
C GLU A 192 -9.73 3.45 2.69
N PRO A 193 -10.31 3.29 3.90
CA PRO A 193 -10.20 2.04 4.66
C PRO A 193 -10.81 0.82 3.98
N THR A 194 -11.70 1.01 3.02
CA THR A 194 -12.39 -0.06 2.31
C THR A 194 -11.78 -0.39 0.95
N SER A 195 -10.96 0.48 0.36
CA SER A 195 -10.35 0.24 -0.95
C SER A 195 -9.47 -1.03 -1.01
N PRO A 196 -8.76 -1.44 0.07
CA PRO A 196 -7.98 -2.67 0.06
C PRO A 196 -8.78 -3.92 -0.27
N GLN A 197 -10.06 -3.98 0.11
CA GLN A 197 -10.90 -5.15 -0.15
C GLN A 197 -11.09 -5.42 -1.66
N TYR A 198 -10.92 -4.41 -2.49
CA TYR A 198 -11.10 -4.48 -3.94
C TYR A 198 -9.80 -4.66 -4.72
N ILE A 199 -8.65 -4.25 -4.15
CA ILE A 199 -7.40 -4.13 -4.92
C ILE A 199 -6.17 -4.76 -4.26
N ALA A 200 -6.18 -5.02 -2.94
CA ALA A 200 -4.96 -5.40 -2.23
C ALA A 200 -4.39 -6.76 -2.65
N ASP A 201 -5.21 -7.67 -3.18
CA ASP A 201 -4.75 -8.96 -3.72
C ASP A 201 -3.80 -8.81 -4.92
N ALA A 202 -3.91 -7.71 -5.68
CA ALA A 202 -3.08 -7.39 -6.85
C ALA A 202 -1.90 -6.45 -6.54
N VAL A 203 -1.66 -6.10 -5.27
CA VAL A 203 -0.62 -5.15 -4.84
C VAL A 203 0.54 -5.88 -4.17
N SER A 204 1.77 -5.55 -4.57
CA SER A 204 2.99 -6.16 -4.03
C SER A 204 3.67 -5.31 -2.95
N TRP A 205 3.42 -4.00 -2.92
CA TRP A 205 3.95 -3.06 -1.93
C TRP A 205 2.93 -1.95 -1.64
N GLY A 206 2.77 -1.61 -0.36
CA GLY A 206 1.84 -0.58 0.08
C GLY A 206 2.53 0.61 0.74
N ALA A 207 1.89 1.78 0.73
CA ALA A 207 2.34 2.95 1.48
C ALA A 207 1.23 3.53 2.35
N ILE A 208 1.63 4.08 3.50
CA ILE A 208 0.85 5.03 4.30
C ILE A 208 1.49 6.41 4.17
N GLY A 209 0.74 7.35 3.63
CA GLY A 209 1.24 8.69 3.33
C GLY A 209 1.45 9.56 4.57
N ALA A 210 2.24 10.63 4.40
CA ALA A 210 2.63 11.55 5.47
C ALA A 210 1.44 12.29 6.15
N ARG A 211 0.26 12.34 5.50
CA ARG A 211 -0.94 12.93 6.10
C ARG A 211 -1.77 11.94 6.91
N ASN A 212 -1.49 10.64 6.74
CA ASN A 212 -2.25 9.53 7.32
C ASN A 212 -1.44 8.72 8.35
N VAL A 213 -0.13 8.95 8.43
CA VAL A 213 0.78 8.18 9.29
C VAL A 213 0.44 8.25 10.79
N GLU A 214 -0.20 9.32 11.25
CA GLU A 214 -0.70 9.47 12.63
C GLU A 214 -2.06 8.82 12.86
N SER A 215 -2.79 8.49 11.77
CA SER A 215 -4.15 7.97 11.87
C SER A 215 -4.17 6.53 12.39
N GLN A 216 -4.86 6.31 13.51
CA GLN A 216 -5.07 4.98 14.08
C GLN A 216 -5.73 4.02 13.09
N VAL A 217 -6.68 4.52 12.29
CA VAL A 217 -7.38 3.72 11.27
C VAL A 217 -6.39 3.16 10.23
N HIS A 218 -5.45 3.99 9.75
CA HIS A 218 -4.46 3.57 8.76
C HIS A 218 -3.39 2.63 9.35
N ARG A 219 -3.01 2.82 10.60
CA ARG A 219 -2.09 1.92 11.31
C ARG A 219 -2.70 0.54 11.53
N GLN A 220 -3.97 0.49 11.94
CA GLN A 220 -4.74 -0.75 12.06
C GLN A 220 -4.95 -1.42 10.70
N LEU A 221 -5.28 -0.64 9.66
CA LEU A 221 -5.38 -1.14 8.28
C LEU A 221 -4.09 -1.83 7.86
N ALA A 222 -2.94 -1.16 8.05
CA ALA A 222 -1.64 -1.70 7.66
C ALA A 222 -1.29 -3.01 8.38
N SER A 223 -1.78 -3.22 9.61
CA SER A 223 -1.57 -4.47 10.36
C SER A 223 -2.20 -5.70 9.70
N GLY A 224 -3.20 -5.50 8.84
CA GLY A 224 -3.90 -6.58 8.13
C GLY A 224 -3.51 -6.72 6.66
N LEU A 225 -2.68 -5.83 6.12
CA LEU A 225 -2.24 -5.90 4.72
C LEU A 225 -1.22 -7.04 4.54
N SER A 226 -1.33 -7.74 3.41
CA SER A 226 -0.53 -8.95 3.11
C SER A 226 0.76 -8.64 2.38
N MET A 227 1.17 -7.39 2.25
CA MET A 227 2.40 -6.93 1.59
C MET A 227 3.23 -6.07 2.53
N PRO A 228 4.53 -5.85 2.25
CA PRO A 228 5.33 -4.85 2.93
C PRO A 228 4.70 -3.46 2.80
N VAL A 229 4.68 -2.69 3.90
CA VAL A 229 4.06 -1.35 3.96
C VAL A 229 5.06 -0.32 4.44
N GLY A 230 5.31 0.70 3.60
CA GLY A 230 6.16 1.83 3.95
C GLY A 230 5.38 2.96 4.62
N PHE A 231 5.83 3.40 5.78
CA PHE A 231 5.29 4.56 6.50
C PHE A 231 6.15 5.79 6.21
N LYS A 232 5.55 6.81 5.59
CA LYS A 232 6.25 8.09 5.37
C LYS A 232 6.36 8.87 6.67
N ASN A 233 7.49 9.54 6.91
CA ASN A 233 7.58 10.53 7.96
C ASN A 233 6.51 11.62 7.79
N ALA A 234 6.15 12.29 8.88
CA ALA A 234 5.14 13.34 8.87
C ALA A 234 5.50 14.52 7.95
N THR A 235 4.51 15.37 7.64
CA THR A 235 4.69 16.51 6.72
C THR A 235 5.63 17.59 7.25
N ASP A 236 5.87 17.65 8.56
CA ASP A 236 6.87 18.54 9.19
C ASP A 236 8.29 17.98 9.19
N GLY A 237 8.44 16.67 8.96
CA GLY A 237 9.70 15.96 8.90
C GLY A 237 9.92 14.98 10.06
N ASP A 238 8.97 14.87 11.00
CA ASP A 238 9.11 13.98 12.17
C ASP A 238 9.12 12.50 11.73
N ILE A 239 10.22 11.82 12.09
CA ILE A 239 10.49 10.42 11.77
C ILE A 239 9.90 9.50 12.84
N GLN A 240 9.85 9.92 14.12
CA GLN A 240 9.32 9.10 15.19
C GLN A 240 7.90 8.62 14.89
N ILE A 241 7.10 9.46 14.27
CA ILE A 241 5.72 9.15 13.89
C ILE A 241 5.63 7.97 12.91
N ALA A 242 6.60 7.83 11.99
CA ALA A 242 6.67 6.69 11.08
C ALA A 242 7.09 5.40 11.83
N VAL A 243 8.04 5.51 12.75
CA VAL A 243 8.45 4.40 13.63
C VAL A 243 7.26 3.93 14.47
N ASP A 244 6.53 4.85 15.12
CA ASP A 244 5.33 4.53 15.89
C ASP A 244 4.25 3.87 15.02
N GLY A 245 4.15 4.29 13.75
CA GLY A 245 3.30 3.65 12.74
C GLY A 245 3.68 2.20 12.49
N CYS A 246 4.97 1.91 12.30
CA CYS A 246 5.49 0.55 12.13
C CYS A 246 5.24 -0.31 13.38
N ILE A 247 5.52 0.22 14.59
CA ILE A 247 5.27 -0.50 15.85
C ILE A 247 3.80 -0.87 15.98
N THR A 248 2.91 0.10 15.73
CA THR A 248 1.48 -0.13 15.81
C THR A 248 1.04 -1.17 14.76
N ALA A 249 1.45 -1.02 13.51
CA ALA A 249 1.07 -1.94 12.44
C ALA A 249 1.64 -3.35 12.61
N ALA A 250 2.77 -3.52 13.29
CA ALA A 250 3.34 -4.83 13.61
C ALA A 250 2.60 -5.56 14.73
N SER A 251 1.68 -4.89 15.43
CA SER A 251 0.92 -5.45 16.55
C SER A 251 -0.44 -6.03 16.10
N GLU A 252 -0.99 -6.93 16.92
CA GLU A 252 -2.36 -7.45 16.73
C GLU A 252 -3.40 -6.36 16.98
N HIS A 253 -4.47 -6.35 16.16
CA HIS A 253 -5.57 -5.38 16.29
C HIS A 253 -6.92 -6.03 16.08
N THR A 254 -7.95 -5.44 16.70
CA THR A 254 -9.36 -5.66 16.37
C THR A 254 -10.02 -4.31 16.08
N PHE A 255 -10.60 -4.16 14.89
CA PHE A 255 -11.19 -2.89 14.45
C PHE A 255 -12.40 -3.08 13.53
N PHE A 256 -13.13 -2.00 13.27
CA PHE A 256 -14.27 -2.00 12.35
C PHE A 256 -13.78 -2.01 10.90
N GLY A 257 -14.21 -2.99 10.13
CA GLY A 257 -13.91 -3.13 8.72
C GLY A 257 -15.08 -3.69 7.93
N THR A 258 -14.79 -4.19 6.75
CA THR A 258 -15.78 -4.74 5.82
C THR A 258 -15.33 -6.13 5.38
N ASP A 259 -16.27 -7.09 5.37
CA ASP A 259 -16.02 -8.44 4.85
C ASP A 259 -16.11 -8.49 3.30
N GLY A 260 -15.78 -9.64 2.71
CA GLY A 260 -15.86 -9.83 1.26
C GLY A 260 -17.25 -9.65 0.65
N ALA A 261 -18.31 -9.76 1.45
CA ALA A 261 -19.69 -9.50 1.03
C ALA A 261 -20.12 -8.02 1.21
N GLY A 262 -19.20 -7.13 1.53
CA GLY A 262 -19.46 -5.69 1.72
C GLY A 262 -20.16 -5.37 3.04
N ARG A 263 -20.23 -6.31 4.00
CA ARG A 263 -20.91 -6.10 5.29
C ARG A 263 -19.91 -5.59 6.32
N ALA A 264 -20.38 -4.72 7.21
CA ALA A 264 -19.59 -4.30 8.37
C ALA A 264 -19.20 -5.51 9.23
N ALA A 265 -17.95 -5.60 9.64
CA ALA A 265 -17.39 -6.69 10.42
C ALA A 265 -16.37 -6.18 11.45
N ALA A 266 -16.19 -6.92 12.53
CA ALA A 266 -14.99 -6.80 13.35
C ALA A 266 -13.86 -7.59 12.65
N VAL A 267 -12.77 -6.91 12.35
CA VAL A 267 -11.59 -7.50 11.70
C VAL A 267 -10.51 -7.70 12.75
N GLU A 268 -10.03 -8.92 12.88
CA GLU A 268 -8.88 -9.27 13.74
C GLU A 268 -7.65 -9.48 12.86
N THR A 269 -6.54 -8.86 13.21
CA THR A 269 -5.26 -8.94 12.47
C THR A 269 -4.14 -9.44 13.36
N ALA A 270 -3.18 -10.13 12.76
CA ALA A 270 -2.00 -10.68 13.46
C ALA A 270 -0.84 -9.66 13.55
N GLY A 271 -0.96 -8.50 12.93
CA GLY A 271 0.13 -7.57 12.73
C GLY A 271 0.91 -7.83 11.43
N ASN A 272 1.53 -6.76 10.90
CA ASN A 272 2.36 -6.80 9.69
C ASN A 272 3.82 -6.49 10.06
N PRO A 273 4.70 -7.51 10.15
CA PRO A 273 6.09 -7.33 10.52
C PRO A 273 6.95 -6.71 9.42
N ASP A 274 6.43 -6.63 8.18
CA ASP A 274 7.16 -6.14 7.00
C ASP A 274 6.98 -4.61 6.79
N CYS A 275 6.57 -3.88 7.84
CA CYS A 275 6.49 -2.43 7.81
C CYS A 275 7.88 -1.80 7.85
N HIS A 276 8.07 -0.64 7.20
CA HIS A 276 9.35 0.06 7.12
C HIS A 276 9.16 1.57 6.95
N ILE A 277 10.24 2.33 7.04
CA ILE A 277 10.24 3.79 7.06
C ILE A 277 10.57 4.35 5.68
N ILE A 278 9.86 5.43 5.30
CA ILE A 278 10.13 6.20 4.08
C ILE A 278 10.46 7.64 4.49
N LEU A 279 11.65 8.12 4.10
CA LEU A 279 12.04 9.51 4.25
C LEU A 279 11.60 10.32 3.03
N ARG A 280 10.70 11.30 3.22
CA ARG A 280 10.09 12.10 2.15
C ARG A 280 10.36 13.61 2.26
N GLY A 281 11.29 14.01 3.17
CA GLY A 281 11.48 15.41 3.52
C GLY A 281 10.40 15.96 4.44
N GLY A 282 10.50 17.21 4.78
CA GLY A 282 9.56 17.91 5.64
C GLY A 282 9.42 19.40 5.27
N ARG A 283 8.70 20.15 6.09
CA ARG A 283 8.59 21.61 5.95
C ARG A 283 9.93 22.34 6.18
N SER A 284 10.80 21.74 6.98
CA SER A 284 12.14 22.27 7.27
C SER A 284 13.14 22.00 6.17
N GLY A 285 12.83 21.16 5.20
CA GLY A 285 13.69 20.80 4.08
C GLY A 285 13.79 19.30 3.82
N PRO A 286 14.76 18.91 2.99
CA PRO A 286 15.09 17.52 2.73
C PRO A 286 15.53 16.77 3.99
N ASN A 287 15.36 15.43 3.99
CA ASN A 287 15.85 14.55 5.05
C ASN A 287 16.46 13.23 4.50
N TYR A 288 17.13 13.33 3.37
CA TYR A 288 17.79 12.19 2.72
C TYR A 288 19.31 12.21 2.85
N GLY A 289 19.89 13.23 3.48
CA GLY A 289 21.34 13.35 3.69
C GLY A 289 21.91 12.24 4.60
N PRO A 290 23.25 12.05 4.62
CA PRO A 290 23.87 10.99 5.43
C PRO A 290 23.53 11.09 6.92
N ASP A 291 23.53 12.30 7.49
CA ASP A 291 23.18 12.54 8.88
C ASP A 291 21.70 12.25 9.17
N ASP A 292 20.81 12.56 8.23
CA ASP A 292 19.37 12.28 8.33
C ASP A 292 19.11 10.77 8.32
N VAL A 293 19.74 10.05 7.37
CA VAL A 293 19.64 8.58 7.27
C VAL A 293 20.17 7.93 8.53
N ALA A 294 21.37 8.33 9.00
CA ALA A 294 21.94 7.80 10.24
C ALA A 294 21.08 8.12 11.46
N SER A 295 20.44 9.30 11.50
CA SER A 295 19.51 9.67 12.57
C SER A 295 18.24 8.82 12.54
N ALA A 296 17.65 8.63 11.35
CA ALA A 296 16.45 7.82 11.19
C ALA A 296 16.69 6.35 11.57
N LEU A 297 17.83 5.77 11.19
CA LEU A 297 18.22 4.41 11.58
C LEU A 297 18.41 4.29 13.11
N ARG A 298 18.97 5.31 13.80
CA ARG A 298 19.04 5.28 15.27
C ARG A 298 17.66 5.28 15.93
N VAL A 299 16.72 6.08 15.41
CA VAL A 299 15.34 6.13 15.90
C VAL A 299 14.66 4.77 15.64
N ALA A 300 14.87 4.20 14.46
CA ALA A 300 14.34 2.89 14.06
C ALA A 300 14.87 1.77 14.99
N ALA A 301 16.18 1.72 15.21
CA ALA A 301 16.83 0.74 16.08
C ALA A 301 16.35 0.82 17.54
N ALA A 302 16.00 2.02 18.02
CA ALA A 302 15.45 2.20 19.36
C ALA A 302 14.04 1.59 19.52
N SER A 303 13.35 1.25 18.42
CA SER A 303 12.04 0.59 18.45
C SER A 303 12.10 -0.87 18.93
N GLY A 304 13.23 -1.55 18.69
CA GLY A 304 13.42 -2.96 18.99
C GLY A 304 12.57 -3.90 18.15
N LEU A 305 12.02 -3.44 17.00
CA LEU A 305 11.22 -4.27 16.11
C LEU A 305 12.03 -5.25 15.28
N GLY A 306 13.31 -4.92 15.00
CA GLY A 306 14.15 -5.70 14.09
C GLY A 306 13.69 -5.66 12.63
N GLY A 307 14.24 -6.56 11.80
CA GLY A 307 13.82 -6.75 10.41
C GLY A 307 13.92 -5.48 9.56
N ALA A 308 12.94 -5.27 8.69
CA ALA A 308 12.92 -4.17 7.72
C ALA A 308 13.02 -2.77 8.34
N VAL A 309 12.49 -2.57 9.56
CA VAL A 309 12.53 -1.27 10.25
C VAL A 309 13.95 -0.87 10.66
N GLU A 310 14.76 -1.83 11.09
CA GLU A 310 16.12 -1.58 11.58
C GLU A 310 17.18 -1.69 10.49
N HIS A 311 16.89 -2.48 9.42
CA HIS A 311 17.89 -2.76 8.39
C HIS A 311 18.14 -1.56 7.49
N GLY A 312 17.08 -0.84 7.07
CA GLY A 312 17.24 0.30 6.17
C GLY A 312 15.97 1.08 5.91
N LEU A 313 16.13 2.09 5.07
CA LEU A 313 15.12 3.09 4.76
C LEU A 313 14.86 3.14 3.24
N VAL A 314 13.65 3.54 2.87
CA VAL A 314 13.33 3.95 1.51
C VAL A 314 13.42 5.48 1.43
N ILE A 315 14.16 6.00 0.47
CA ILE A 315 14.24 7.44 0.18
C ILE A 315 13.19 7.80 -0.88
N ASP A 316 12.22 8.62 -0.54
CA ASP A 316 11.32 9.24 -1.50
C ASP A 316 12.01 10.49 -2.07
N ALA A 317 12.52 10.40 -3.29
CA ALA A 317 13.27 11.47 -3.96
C ALA A 317 12.39 12.65 -4.40
N SER A 318 11.06 12.45 -4.40
CA SER A 318 10.06 13.48 -4.69
C SER A 318 9.73 14.32 -3.43
N HIS A 319 8.56 14.93 -3.39
CA HIS A 319 7.93 15.61 -2.26
C HIS A 319 8.84 16.65 -1.58
N GLY A 320 9.07 16.54 -0.27
CA GLY A 320 9.91 17.48 0.49
C GLY A 320 11.39 17.38 0.15
N ASN A 321 11.87 16.22 -0.26
CA ASN A 321 13.26 15.99 -0.60
C ASN A 321 13.68 16.72 -1.89
N SER A 322 12.79 16.90 -2.86
CA SER A 322 13.02 17.70 -4.07
C SER A 322 12.31 19.05 -4.07
N GLY A 323 11.58 19.39 -3.00
CA GLY A 323 10.69 20.55 -2.99
C GLY A 323 9.57 20.47 -4.03
N LYS A 324 9.17 19.24 -4.43
CA LYS A 324 8.18 18.94 -5.50
C LYS A 324 8.63 19.41 -6.90
N ASP A 325 9.92 19.60 -7.10
CA ASP A 325 10.51 19.89 -8.40
C ASP A 325 11.04 18.60 -9.03
N HIS A 326 10.56 18.26 -10.23
CA HIS A 326 10.92 17.02 -10.91
C HIS A 326 12.36 17.03 -11.43
N VAL A 327 12.94 18.20 -11.76
CA VAL A 327 14.35 18.30 -12.14
C VAL A 327 15.22 18.02 -10.93
N ARG A 328 14.90 18.68 -9.78
CA ARG A 328 15.61 18.42 -8.52
C ARG A 328 15.45 16.97 -8.06
N GLN A 329 14.32 16.32 -8.35
CA GLN A 329 14.12 14.90 -8.04
C GLN A 329 15.20 14.02 -8.69
N ALA A 330 15.52 14.26 -9.96
CA ALA A 330 16.58 13.52 -10.65
C ALA A 330 17.97 13.76 -10.01
N GLU A 331 18.25 14.97 -9.55
CA GLU A 331 19.49 15.27 -8.81
C GLU A 331 19.54 14.52 -7.49
N VAL A 332 18.44 14.48 -6.71
CA VAL A 332 18.33 13.70 -5.45
C VAL A 332 18.63 12.23 -5.71
N VAL A 333 18.07 11.64 -6.78
CA VAL A 333 18.35 10.25 -7.16
C VAL A 333 19.84 10.02 -7.40
N ARG A 334 20.51 10.90 -8.16
CA ARG A 334 21.94 10.80 -8.44
C ARG A 334 22.80 10.96 -7.18
N GLU A 335 22.45 11.90 -6.30
CA GLU A 335 23.12 12.07 -5.01
C GLU A 335 23.03 10.80 -4.15
N VAL A 336 21.84 10.16 -4.09
CA VAL A 336 21.64 8.91 -3.36
C VAL A 336 22.38 7.75 -4.04
N ALA A 337 22.34 7.65 -5.37
CA ALA A 337 23.07 6.63 -6.14
C ALA A 337 24.58 6.68 -5.89
N ALA A 338 25.17 7.88 -5.87
CA ALA A 338 26.60 8.07 -5.58
C ALA A 338 26.95 7.52 -4.18
N ARG A 339 26.14 7.79 -3.17
CA ARG A 339 26.35 7.30 -1.79
C ARG A 339 26.20 5.76 -1.69
N ILE A 340 25.24 5.20 -2.42
CA ILE A 340 25.10 3.73 -2.50
C ILE A 340 26.35 3.13 -3.12
N ALA A 341 26.88 3.72 -4.20
CA ALA A 341 28.12 3.27 -4.86
C ALA A 341 29.35 3.35 -3.94
N GLU A 342 29.39 4.30 -3.01
CA GLU A 342 30.43 4.47 -1.98
C GLU A 342 30.24 3.54 -0.78
N GLY A 343 29.21 2.68 -0.76
CA GLY A 343 28.96 1.68 0.26
C GLY A 343 28.16 2.16 1.46
N GLU A 344 27.42 3.28 1.35
CA GLU A 344 26.54 3.72 2.45
C GLU A 344 25.50 2.67 2.76
N ALA A 345 25.50 2.20 4.00
CA ALA A 345 24.52 1.25 4.52
C ALA A 345 23.23 1.96 4.97
N GLY A 346 22.11 1.22 4.97
CA GLY A 346 20.85 1.73 5.51
C GLY A 346 19.93 2.39 4.48
N ILE A 347 20.30 2.43 3.20
CA ILE A 347 19.40 2.77 2.10
C ILE A 347 19.05 1.47 1.36
N THR A 348 17.84 0.96 1.60
CA THR A 348 17.35 -0.28 0.99
C THR A 348 16.46 -0.05 -0.21
N GLY A 349 15.97 1.19 -0.38
CA GLY A 349 15.11 1.50 -1.52
C GLY A 349 15.02 2.98 -1.84
N LEU A 350 14.47 3.25 -3.01
CA LEU A 350 14.25 4.59 -3.53
C LEU A 350 12.89 4.68 -4.22
N MET A 351 12.21 5.82 -4.03
CA MET A 351 10.93 6.11 -4.67
C MET A 351 11.05 7.32 -5.59
N MET A 352 10.49 7.22 -6.81
CA MET A 352 10.46 8.29 -7.81
C MET A 352 9.05 8.49 -8.37
N GLU A 353 8.66 9.76 -8.57
CA GLU A 353 7.48 10.12 -9.35
C GLU A 353 7.87 10.37 -10.79
N SER A 354 7.42 9.48 -11.68
CA SER A 354 7.79 9.39 -13.08
C SER A 354 6.57 9.10 -13.95
N PHE A 355 6.50 9.69 -15.15
CA PHE A 355 5.48 9.33 -16.12
C PHE A 355 6.07 9.41 -17.55
N LEU A 356 5.21 9.33 -18.60
CA LEU A 356 5.69 9.35 -19.99
C LEU A 356 6.26 10.72 -20.39
N VAL A 357 5.66 11.81 -19.86
CA VAL A 357 6.01 13.21 -20.16
C VAL A 357 6.30 13.96 -18.87
N ALA A 358 7.37 14.75 -18.86
CA ALA A 358 7.79 15.52 -17.69
C ALA A 358 6.77 16.59 -17.27
N GLY A 359 6.77 16.90 -15.96
CA GLY A 359 5.97 17.97 -15.39
C GLY A 359 4.60 17.55 -14.94
N ALA A 360 3.67 18.48 -14.91
CA ALA A 360 2.28 18.29 -14.55
C ALA A 360 1.38 19.31 -15.25
N GLN A 361 0.11 18.94 -15.38
CA GLN A 361 -0.96 19.76 -15.94
C GLN A 361 -2.15 19.84 -14.97
N ALA A 362 -3.07 20.76 -15.20
CA ALA A 362 -4.29 20.84 -14.41
C ALA A 362 -5.23 19.69 -14.76
N PRO A 363 -5.91 19.06 -13.78
CA PRO A 363 -6.91 18.04 -14.06
C PRO A 363 -8.06 18.63 -14.86
N ALA A 364 -8.49 17.95 -15.92
CA ALA A 364 -9.59 18.33 -16.77
C ALA A 364 -10.20 17.10 -17.43
N PRO A 365 -11.51 17.10 -17.78
CA PRO A 365 -12.18 15.96 -18.39
C PRO A 365 -11.75 15.70 -19.83
N SER A 366 -11.03 16.61 -20.47
CA SER A 366 -10.53 16.47 -21.85
C SER A 366 -9.39 17.42 -22.14
N GLY A 367 -8.68 17.19 -23.25
CA GLY A 367 -7.60 18.06 -23.73
C GLY A 367 -6.29 17.92 -22.96
N LEU A 368 -6.15 16.85 -22.18
CA LEU A 368 -4.92 16.55 -21.46
C LEU A 368 -3.78 16.12 -22.40
N VAL A 369 -2.57 16.47 -22.04
CA VAL A 369 -1.37 15.90 -22.67
C VAL A 369 -1.24 14.45 -22.20
N TYR A 370 -1.23 13.53 -23.16
CA TYR A 370 -1.10 12.09 -22.92
C TYR A 370 0.17 11.80 -22.11
N GLY A 371 0.04 11.01 -21.05
CA GLY A 371 1.15 10.60 -20.22
C GLY A 371 1.81 11.70 -19.38
N GLN A 372 1.16 12.86 -19.19
CA GLN A 372 1.62 13.90 -18.25
C GLN A 372 0.75 13.93 -16.99
N SER A 373 1.38 13.99 -15.83
CA SER A 373 0.70 13.98 -14.52
C SER A 373 -0.33 15.09 -14.36
N VAL A 374 -1.47 14.78 -13.70
CA VAL A 374 -2.49 15.77 -13.28
C VAL A 374 -2.40 16.11 -11.78
N THR A 375 -1.35 15.66 -11.11
CA THR A 375 -1.10 15.94 -9.68
C THR A 375 0.29 16.56 -9.50
N ASP A 376 1.21 15.97 -8.73
CA ASP A 376 2.56 16.52 -8.59
C ASP A 376 3.40 16.24 -9.86
N LYS A 377 4.40 17.06 -10.10
CA LYS A 377 5.29 16.96 -11.29
C LYS A 377 6.07 15.67 -11.27
N CYS A 378 6.09 14.96 -12.40
CA CYS A 378 6.87 13.74 -12.63
C CYS A 378 8.09 14.02 -13.54
N ILE A 379 9.16 13.23 -13.42
CA ILE A 379 10.19 13.12 -14.46
C ILE A 379 9.59 12.37 -15.66
N ASP A 380 10.18 12.56 -16.85
CA ASP A 380 9.77 11.81 -18.05
C ASP A 380 10.37 10.40 -18.11
N TRP A 381 9.96 9.66 -19.14
CA TRP A 381 10.41 8.29 -19.34
C TRP A 381 11.92 8.20 -19.60
N ASP A 382 12.48 9.07 -20.46
CA ASP A 382 13.89 8.99 -20.85
C ASP A 382 14.80 9.23 -19.63
N THR A 383 14.50 10.26 -18.84
CA THR A 383 15.18 10.52 -17.57
C THR A 383 15.03 9.35 -16.61
N THR A 384 13.87 8.71 -16.57
CA THR A 384 13.64 7.56 -15.69
C THR A 384 14.51 6.37 -16.07
N ALA A 385 14.56 6.03 -17.35
CA ALA A 385 15.37 4.91 -17.84
C ALA A 385 16.87 5.15 -17.56
N GLU A 386 17.36 6.37 -17.75
CA GLU A 386 18.73 6.77 -17.40
C GLU A 386 19.00 6.56 -15.91
N LEU A 387 18.14 7.08 -15.03
CA LEU A 387 18.31 6.98 -13.58
C LEU A 387 18.24 5.53 -13.06
N LEU A 388 17.40 4.68 -13.66
CA LEU A 388 17.36 3.25 -13.32
C LEU A 388 18.68 2.57 -13.68
N GLY A 389 19.29 2.91 -14.82
CA GLY A 389 20.63 2.45 -15.20
C GLY A 389 21.70 2.90 -14.20
N GLU A 390 21.72 4.19 -13.84
CA GLU A 390 22.65 4.74 -12.84
C GLU A 390 22.51 4.07 -11.47
N LEU A 391 21.28 3.78 -11.03
CA LEU A 391 21.02 3.05 -9.78
C LEU A 391 21.53 1.60 -9.83
N ALA A 392 21.37 0.91 -10.95
CA ALA A 392 21.91 -0.44 -11.12
C ALA A 392 23.45 -0.45 -11.08
N GLU A 393 24.08 0.54 -11.74
CA GLU A 393 25.53 0.72 -11.68
C GLU A 393 26.02 1.01 -10.25
N SER A 394 25.27 1.79 -9.46
CA SER A 394 25.60 2.06 -8.06
C SER A 394 25.56 0.80 -7.19
N VAL A 395 24.58 -0.09 -7.41
CA VAL A 395 24.50 -1.39 -6.73
C VAL A 395 25.70 -2.29 -7.10
N ARG A 396 26.05 -2.33 -8.40
CA ARG A 396 27.25 -3.09 -8.87
C ARG A 396 28.52 -2.54 -8.25
N ALA A 397 28.68 -1.21 -8.17
CA ALA A 397 29.84 -0.58 -7.53
C ALA A 397 29.90 -0.91 -6.03
N ARG A 398 28.78 -0.85 -5.31
CA ARG A 398 28.70 -1.27 -3.90
C ARG A 398 29.15 -2.71 -3.69
N ARG A 399 28.73 -3.64 -4.55
CA ARG A 399 29.14 -5.06 -4.49
C ARG A 399 30.62 -5.29 -4.75
N ALA A 400 31.30 -4.34 -5.34
CA ALA A 400 32.73 -4.43 -5.65
C ALA A 400 33.64 -3.94 -4.51
N LEU A 401 33.07 -3.32 -3.45
CA LEU A 401 33.80 -2.87 -2.25
C LEU A 401 34.14 -4.04 -1.35
#